data_25de0e484754a84697a85edad2ec212a
#
_entry.id   25de0e484754a84697a85edad2ec212a
#
_cell.length_a   1.000
_cell.length_b   1.000
_cell.length_c   1.000
_cell.angle_alpha   90.00
_cell.angle_beta   90.00
_cell.angle_gamma   90.00
#
_symmetry.space_group_name_H-M   'P 1'
#
loop_
_entity.id
_entity.type
_entity.pdbx_description
1 polymer ?
#
loop_
_entity_poly.entity_id
_entity_poly.type
_entity_poly.pdbx_seq_one_letter_code
_entity_poly.pdbx_strand_id
1 'polypeptide(L)' 'MDIKINDILVMKKPHPCGEKRWLVLRAGADFRLRCMGCGHEIMTPRFKAEKNIRTIEKANPSD' A
#
# COMPACT_ATOMS: atom_id res chain seq x y z
N MET A 1 3.19 12.06 4.47
CA MET A 1 3.42 10.60 4.53
C MET A 1 4.41 10.21 3.46
N ASP A 2 5.50 9.57 3.82
CA ASP A 2 6.60 9.27 2.88
C ASP A 2 6.49 7.83 2.40
N ILE A 3 5.92 7.65 1.21
CA ILE A 3 5.64 6.35 0.64
C ILE A 3 6.47 6.19 -0.63
N LYS A 4 7.20 5.08 -0.70
CA LYS A 4 8.09 4.77 -1.81
C LYS A 4 7.77 3.41 -2.41
N ILE A 5 8.28 3.14 -3.60
CA ILE A 5 8.17 1.83 -4.25
C ILE A 5 8.74 0.77 -3.31
N ASN A 6 8.08 -0.38 -3.25
CA ASN A 6 8.38 -1.53 -2.39
C ASN A 6 8.02 -1.35 -0.92
N ASP A 7 7.53 -0.20 -0.50
CA ASP A 7 6.96 -0.07 0.83
C ASP A 7 5.69 -0.91 0.92
N ILE A 8 5.36 -1.34 2.14
CA ILE A 8 4.15 -2.11 2.39
C ILE A 8 3.19 -1.23 3.18
N LEU A 9 2.00 -1.05 2.63
CA LEU A 9 0.94 -0.27 3.28
C LEU A 9 0.01 -1.22 4.01
N VAL A 10 -0.13 -1.02 5.33
CA VAL A 10 -1.11 -1.77 6.12
C VAL A 10 -2.37 -0.92 6.20
N MET A 11 -3.43 -1.38 5.57
CA MET A 11 -4.69 -0.64 5.49
C MET A 11 -5.55 -0.84 6.72
N LYS A 12 -6.41 0.13 7.00
CA LYS A 12 -7.38 0.05 8.11
C LYS A 12 -8.44 -1.02 7.84
N LYS A 13 -8.85 -1.15 6.57
CA LYS A 13 -9.86 -2.11 6.15
C LYS A 13 -9.21 -3.24 5.36
N PRO A 14 -9.58 -4.49 5.60
CA PRO A 14 -9.03 -5.60 4.83
C PRO A 14 -9.59 -5.63 3.41
N HIS A 15 -8.80 -6.15 2.49
CA HIS A 15 -9.27 -6.52 1.17
C HIS A 15 -10.26 -7.71 1.29
N PRO A 16 -11.17 -7.90 0.33
CA PRO A 16 -12.08 -9.06 0.37
C PRO A 16 -11.42 -10.41 0.56
N CYS A 17 -10.14 -10.55 0.18
CA CYS A 17 -9.38 -11.79 0.42
C CYS A 17 -8.89 -11.93 1.86
N GLY A 18 -9.09 -10.92 2.71
CA GLY A 18 -8.69 -10.93 4.10
C GLY A 18 -7.35 -10.27 4.41
N GLU A 19 -6.56 -9.94 3.39
CA GLU A 19 -5.24 -9.34 3.60
C GLU A 19 -5.37 -7.82 3.73
N LYS A 20 -4.60 -7.24 4.65
CA LYS A 20 -4.57 -5.79 4.86
C LYS A 20 -3.31 -5.14 4.29
N ARG A 21 -2.31 -5.93 3.91
CA ARG A 21 -1.03 -5.42 3.44
C ARG A 21 -0.99 -5.33 1.93
N TRP A 22 -0.50 -4.19 1.46
CA TRP A 22 -0.39 -3.89 0.05
C TRP A 22 1.03 -3.46 -0.28
N LEU A 23 1.61 -4.06 -1.30
CA LEU A 23 2.93 -3.69 -1.80
C LEU A 23 2.78 -2.50 -2.75
N VAL A 24 3.61 -1.47 -2.54
CA VAL A 24 3.62 -0.30 -3.41
C VAL A 24 4.44 -0.62 -4.65
N LEU A 25 3.78 -0.67 -5.80
CA LEU A 25 4.43 -0.90 -7.10
C LEU A 25 4.82 0.42 -7.76
N ARG A 26 4.04 1.46 -7.50
CA ARG A 26 4.31 2.78 -8.05
C ARG A 26 3.82 3.84 -7.07
N ALA A 27 4.64 4.86 -6.87
CA ALA A 27 4.31 5.97 -5.98
C ALA A 27 4.43 7.29 -6.76
N GLY A 28 3.32 8.01 -6.85
CA GLY A 28 3.24 9.29 -7.53
C GLY A 28 1.97 9.98 -7.10
N ALA A 29 1.31 10.69 -8.02
CA ALA A 29 -0.01 11.28 -7.77
C ALA A 29 -1.03 10.18 -7.48
N ASP A 30 -0.89 9.03 -8.15
CA ASP A 30 -1.66 7.83 -7.88
C ASP A 30 -0.71 6.73 -7.44
N PHE A 31 -1.20 5.84 -6.59
CA PHE A 31 -0.46 4.65 -6.16
C PHE A 31 -0.94 3.45 -6.94
N ARG A 32 0.02 2.62 -7.37
CA ARG A 32 -0.28 1.29 -7.86
C ARG A 32 0.10 0.31 -6.77
N LEU A 33 -0.88 -0.46 -6.31
CA LEU A 33 -0.72 -1.35 -5.16
C LEU A 33 -1.06 -2.77 -5.54
N ARG A 34 -0.33 -3.71 -4.94
CA ARG A 34 -0.60 -5.13 -5.12
C ARG A 34 -0.97 -5.74 -3.77
N CYS A 35 -2.11 -6.40 -3.72
CA CYS A 35 -2.54 -7.11 -2.51
C CYS A 35 -1.58 -8.27 -2.24
N MET A 36 -1.02 -8.31 -1.05
CA MET A 36 -0.04 -9.33 -0.70
C MET A 36 -0.66 -10.69 -0.42
N GLY A 37 -1.98 -10.74 -0.28
CA GLY A 37 -2.69 -11.99 -0.08
C GLY A 37 -3.06 -12.70 -1.37
N CYS A 38 -3.75 -12.00 -2.27
CA CYS A 38 -4.26 -12.60 -3.51
C CYS A 38 -3.53 -12.14 -4.77
N GLY A 39 -2.64 -11.15 -4.67
CA GLY A 39 -1.91 -10.65 -5.82
C GLY A 39 -2.67 -9.69 -6.72
N HIS A 40 -3.87 -9.29 -6.32
CA HIS A 40 -4.67 -8.35 -7.11
C HIS A 40 -4.03 -6.96 -7.10
N GLU A 41 -3.95 -6.34 -8.28
CA GLU A 41 -3.38 -5.01 -8.41
C GLU A 41 -4.48 -3.98 -8.59
N ILE A 42 -4.35 -2.85 -7.90
CA ILE A 42 -5.27 -1.72 -8.03
C ILE A 42 -4.48 -0.44 -8.22
N MET A 43 -5.15 0.57 -8.79
CA MET A 43 -4.63 1.92 -8.84
C MET A 43 -5.58 2.80 -8.03
N THR A 44 -5.03 3.62 -7.14
CA THR A 44 -5.85 4.47 -6.27
C THR A 44 -5.18 5.84 -6.13
N PRO A 45 -5.98 6.93 -6.11
CA PRO A 45 -5.43 8.26 -5.84
C PRO A 45 -4.71 8.29 -4.50
N ARG A 46 -3.60 9.01 -4.45
CA ARG A 46 -2.78 9.10 -3.26
C ARG A 46 -3.59 9.52 -2.02
N PHE A 47 -4.44 10.54 -2.16
CA PHE A 47 -5.20 11.04 -1.02
C PHE A 47 -6.16 9.99 -0.44
N LYS A 48 -6.74 9.15 -1.30
CA LYS A 48 -7.61 8.07 -0.84
C LYS A 48 -6.84 6.99 -0.11
N ALA A 49 -5.69 6.60 -0.67
CA ALA A 49 -4.85 5.60 -0.04
C ALA A 49 -4.38 6.07 1.33
N GLU A 50 -3.93 7.32 1.43
CA GLU A 50 -3.43 7.86 2.69
C GLU A 50 -4.49 7.87 3.79
N LYS A 51 -5.75 8.08 3.44
CA LYS A 51 -6.85 8.03 4.41
C LYS A 51 -7.07 6.64 5.00
N ASN A 52 -6.75 5.61 4.25
CA ASN A 52 -6.97 4.22 4.67
C ASN A 52 -5.73 3.55 5.25
N ILE A 53 -4.59 4.21 5.23
CA ILE A 53 -3.35 3.62 5.74
C ILE A 53 -3.34 3.69 7.26
N ARG A 54 -3.14 2.54 7.88
CA ARG A 54 -2.95 2.44 9.33
C ARG A 54 -1.48 2.62 9.68
N THR A 55 -0.61 1.94 8.96
CA THR A 55 0.83 2.04 9.15
C THR A 55 1.55 1.71 7.86
N ILE A 56 2.83 2.01 7.79
CA ILE A 56 3.68 1.75 6.64
C ILE A 56 4.87 0.93 7.11
N GLU A 57 5.09 -0.21 6.45
CA GLU A 57 6.28 -1.04 6.67
C GLU A 57 7.27 -0.71 5.57
N LYS A 58 8.45 -0.23 5.95
CA LYS A 58 9.48 0.13 4.99
C LYS A 58 10.20 -1.09 4.45
N ALA A 59 10.41 -1.12 3.13
CA ALA A 59 11.14 -2.20 2.49
C ALA A 59 12.61 -2.22 2.93
N ASN A 60 13.16 -1.06 3.27
CA ASN A 60 14.55 -0.91 3.70
C ASN A 60 14.60 -0.13 5.00
N PRO A 61 14.38 -0.80 6.15
CA PRO A 61 14.29 -0.11 7.44
C PRO A 61 15.60 0.52 7.91
N SER A 62 16.73 0.18 7.30
CA SER A 62 18.01 0.75 7.70
C SER A 62 18.27 2.15 7.14
N ASP A 63 17.46 2.61 6.24
CA ASP A 63 17.62 3.95 5.65
C ASP A 63 16.96 5.03 6.48
#